data_4181f6426ee8f1cb7947a1cfd4995ac6
#
_entry.id   4181f6426ee8f1cb7947a1cfd4995ac6
#
_cell.length_a   1.000
_cell.length_b   1.000
_cell.length_c   1.000
_cell.angle_alpha   90.00
_cell.angle_beta   90.00
_cell.angle_gamma   90.00
#
_symmetry.space_group_name_H-M   'P 1'
#
loop_
_entity.id
_entity.type
_entity.pdbx_description
1 polymer ?
#
loop_
_entity_poly.entity_id
_entity_poly.type
_entity_poly.pdbx_seq_one_letter_code
_entity_poly.pdbx_strand_id
1 'polypeptide(L)'
;MAPQLLSFANATKYSLLPSSENLLMTKSFKRNKTKSHYPFQYKPLSPKNPTTLITCSSVSNLSTPKVEKAIEEEDLQFEEEELEFEEEEKPLNEIWKEIQGSDNWEGLLDPMNSHLRREIIRYGEFAQACYDSFDFDPHSKYCGTCKYHGAHFFEKLHMANHGYQISRYLYATSDINLPNFFQKSRLSSVWSTHANWMGYIAVATDEEEVKRLGRRDIVVAWRGTVTYLEWIYDLKDILCSAKFTDDPSIKIELGFYDLYTKKEDSCTYCSFSAREQVLAEIKRLLEYYDGEEISITFTGHSLGAALAIISAYDVAELGLNLTNDVDSTRNETEIPITVYSFAGPRVGNLKFKERCDELGVKVLRVINVHDKVPTVPGILANEKLQFQKYLEDATNFPWSYAHVGVELALDHKHSPFLKDTKDFGCAHNLEALLHLVDGYHGKDKRFVLAMKRDIALVNKCCDFLKSEYGVPPHWRQDENKGMVRNSDGKWVLPERPRLEAHRPEDTAHHLKKILKRATTTNGSPQLGAI
;
A
#
# COMPACT_ATOMS: atom_id res chain seq x y z
N MET A 1 -32.30 -55.75 2.54
CA MET A 1 -31.02 -56.45 2.27
C MET A 1 -29.92 -55.41 2.40
N ALA A 2 -29.23 -55.41 3.49
CA ALA A 2 -27.98 -54.65 3.69
C ALA A 2 -26.81 -55.58 3.43
N PRO A 3 -25.63 -55.06 3.11
CA PRO A 3 -24.43 -55.48 3.84
C PRO A 3 -23.60 -54.28 4.32
N GLN A 4 -23.39 -54.22 5.61
CA GLN A 4 -22.17 -54.60 6.34
C GLN A 4 -21.01 -53.61 6.23
N LEU A 5 -20.85 -52.93 7.36
CA LEU A 5 -19.68 -52.21 7.91
C LEU A 5 -18.44 -53.11 7.96
N LEU A 6 -17.28 -52.54 7.67
CA LEU A 6 -16.00 -53.03 8.15
C LEU A 6 -15.21 -51.87 8.78
N SER A 7 -15.12 -51.99 10.10
CA SER A 7 -14.21 -51.22 10.95
C SER A 7 -12.80 -51.78 10.88
N PHE A 8 -11.77 -50.92 10.83
CA PHE A 8 -10.44 -51.27 11.33
C PHE A 8 -9.93 -50.17 12.26
N ALA A 9 -10.00 -50.51 13.53
CA ALA A 9 -9.21 -49.88 14.57
C ALA A 9 -7.86 -50.62 14.66
N ASN A 10 -6.76 -49.91 14.71
CA ASN A 10 -5.56 -50.40 15.39
C ASN A 10 -4.79 -49.24 15.99
N ALA A 11 -4.78 -49.21 17.31
CA ALA A 11 -3.94 -48.42 18.15
C ALA A 11 -2.57 -49.08 18.28
N THR A 12 -1.52 -48.31 18.21
CA THR A 12 -0.22 -48.71 18.77
C THR A 12 0.36 -47.59 19.60
N LYS A 13 0.43 -47.83 20.90
CA LYS A 13 1.17 -47.08 21.92
C LYS A 13 2.67 -47.21 21.65
N TYR A 14 3.42 -46.17 21.85
CA TYR A 14 4.80 -46.25 22.29
C TYR A 14 5.10 -45.19 23.35
N SER A 15 5.80 -45.69 24.37
CA SER A 15 6.11 -45.19 25.69
C SER A 15 7.34 -44.26 25.72
N LEU A 16 7.32 -43.42 26.68
CA LEU A 16 8.29 -42.65 27.46
C LEU A 16 9.76 -43.12 27.48
N LEU A 17 10.66 -42.12 27.22
CA LEU A 17 11.91 -41.66 27.87
C LEU A 17 13.05 -42.70 28.19
N PRO A 18 14.33 -42.29 28.26
CA PRO A 18 14.84 -41.23 29.14
C PRO A 18 16.02 -40.36 28.61
N SER A 19 16.34 -39.35 29.39
CA SER A 19 17.44 -38.38 29.38
C SER A 19 18.86 -38.99 29.47
N SER A 20 19.85 -38.37 28.83
CA SER A 20 21.26 -38.25 29.34
C SER A 20 21.99 -37.16 28.51
N GLU A 21 22.36 -36.03 29.10
CA GLU A 21 23.71 -35.62 29.53
C GLU A 21 24.78 -35.46 28.46
N ASN A 22 25.21 -34.17 28.33
CA ASN A 22 26.57 -33.66 28.17
C ASN A 22 27.58 -34.35 27.19
N LEU A 23 27.96 -33.63 26.15
CA LEU A 23 29.36 -33.57 25.76
C LEU A 23 29.72 -32.22 25.16
N LEU A 24 30.51 -31.46 25.92
CA LEU A 24 31.29 -30.29 25.47
C LEU A 24 32.38 -30.75 24.52
N MET A 25 32.44 -30.21 23.31
CA MET A 25 33.65 -30.23 22.48
C MET A 25 34.00 -28.79 22.07
N THR A 26 35.00 -28.26 22.78
CA THR A 26 35.75 -27.07 22.43
C THR A 26 36.67 -27.38 21.24
N LYS A 27 36.49 -26.70 20.11
CA LYS A 27 37.51 -26.56 19.10
C LYS A 27 38.04 -25.13 19.08
N SER A 28 39.26 -24.98 19.59
CA SER A 28 40.06 -23.76 19.50
C SER A 28 40.50 -23.53 18.06
N PHE A 29 40.17 -22.38 17.48
CA PHE A 29 40.81 -21.89 16.28
C PHE A 29 41.89 -20.87 16.65
N LYS A 30 43.13 -21.18 16.29
CA LYS A 30 44.31 -20.33 16.42
C LYS A 30 44.16 -19.11 15.49
N ARG A 31 44.22 -17.93 16.09
CA ARG A 31 44.32 -16.65 15.40
C ARG A 31 45.78 -16.40 15.01
N ASN A 32 46.07 -16.39 13.70
CA ASN A 32 47.33 -15.86 13.19
C ASN A 32 47.24 -14.32 13.16
N LYS A 33 48.13 -13.69 13.94
CA LYS A 33 48.39 -12.25 13.90
C LYS A 33 49.39 -11.94 12.80
N THR A 34 48.96 -11.22 11.78
CA THR A 34 49.88 -10.44 10.94
C THR A 34 49.76 -8.97 11.29
N LYS A 35 50.85 -8.41 11.80
CA LYS A 35 51.03 -6.98 12.08
C LYS A 35 51.30 -6.26 10.77
N SER A 36 50.51 -5.24 10.44
CA SER A 36 50.91 -4.18 9.50
C SER A 36 50.87 -2.86 10.25
N HIS A 37 52.01 -2.25 10.42
CA HIS A 37 52.19 -0.92 10.95
C HIS A 37 52.12 0.11 9.82
N TYR A 38 51.21 1.07 9.88
CA TYR A 38 51.40 2.37 9.27
C TYR A 38 50.91 3.45 10.26
N PRO A 39 51.74 4.45 10.60
CA PRO A 39 51.36 5.54 11.50
C PRO A 39 50.72 6.68 10.69
N PHE A 40 49.44 6.98 10.91
CA PHE A 40 48.86 8.27 10.51
C PHE A 40 49.02 9.28 11.65
N GLN A 41 49.86 10.29 11.40
CA GLN A 41 49.97 11.45 12.25
C GLN A 41 48.82 12.43 11.97
N TYR A 42 47.99 12.71 12.95
CA TYR A 42 47.06 13.83 12.95
C TYR A 42 47.78 15.14 13.31
N LYS A 43 47.75 16.13 12.42
CA LYS A 43 48.02 17.52 12.73
C LYS A 43 46.69 18.23 13.04
N PRO A 44 46.56 18.96 14.17
CA PRO A 44 45.37 19.76 14.43
C PRO A 44 45.43 21.09 13.65
N LEU A 45 44.35 21.36 12.89
CA LEU A 45 44.13 22.69 12.31
C LEU A 45 43.28 23.52 13.28
N SER A 46 43.79 24.70 13.64
CA SER A 46 43.14 25.71 14.47
C SER A 46 41.91 26.34 13.77
N PRO A 47 40.92 26.82 14.54
CA PRO A 47 39.67 27.34 14.00
C PRO A 47 39.85 28.80 13.54
N LYS A 48 39.45 29.09 12.31
CA LYS A 48 39.09 30.43 11.87
C LYS A 48 37.64 30.45 11.40
N ASN A 49 36.84 31.24 12.11
CA ASN A 49 35.46 31.58 11.85
C ASN A 49 35.24 32.21 10.44
N PRO A 50 34.03 32.31 9.89
CA PRO A 50 32.73 32.42 10.55
C PRO A 50 31.64 31.47 10.04
N THR A 51 30.64 31.26 10.86
CA THR A 51 29.35 30.65 10.67
C THR A 51 28.65 31.14 9.40
N THR A 52 28.59 30.32 8.39
CA THR A 52 27.63 30.48 7.30
C THR A 52 26.56 29.43 7.50
N LEU A 53 25.37 29.86 7.86
CA LEU A 53 24.16 29.06 7.82
C LEU A 53 23.95 28.59 6.37
N ILE A 54 24.27 27.35 6.10
CA ILE A 54 23.84 26.70 4.87
C ILE A 54 22.38 26.31 5.09
N THR A 55 21.48 27.17 4.65
CA THR A 55 20.09 26.80 4.41
C THR A 55 20.08 25.65 3.41
N CYS A 56 19.53 24.49 3.80
CA CYS A 56 19.23 23.39 2.91
C CYS A 56 18.10 23.79 1.94
N SER A 57 18.47 24.52 0.91
CA SER A 57 17.66 24.77 -0.26
C SER A 57 18.52 24.49 -1.49
N SER A 58 18.79 23.23 -1.77
CA SER A 58 19.27 22.75 -3.06
C SER A 58 19.70 21.26 -2.99
N VAL A 59 18.76 20.37 -2.88
CA VAL A 59 18.95 18.96 -3.29
C VAL A 59 18.21 18.69 -4.61
N SER A 60 17.99 19.74 -5.39
CA SER A 60 17.34 19.64 -6.70
C SER A 60 18.30 19.48 -7.88
N ASN A 61 19.58 19.20 -7.67
CA ASN A 61 20.53 19.05 -8.79
C ASN A 61 21.60 18.00 -8.48
N LEU A 62 21.18 16.74 -8.39
CA LEU A 62 22.07 15.57 -8.50
C LEU A 62 21.69 14.72 -9.71
N SER A 63 21.21 15.35 -10.78
CA SER A 63 21.25 14.73 -12.11
C SER A 63 22.72 14.76 -12.57
N THR A 64 23.27 13.60 -12.92
CA THR A 64 24.60 13.59 -13.53
C THR A 64 24.46 14.16 -14.95
N PRO A 65 25.46 14.89 -15.49
CA PRO A 65 25.39 15.45 -16.84
C PRO A 65 25.10 14.44 -17.96
N LYS A 66 25.34 13.15 -17.70
CA LYS A 66 25.01 12.05 -18.63
C LYS A 66 23.52 11.69 -18.61
N VAL A 67 22.86 11.79 -17.45
CA VAL A 67 21.43 11.52 -17.30
C VAL A 67 20.63 12.61 -17.98
N GLU A 68 20.97 13.87 -17.72
CA GLU A 68 20.32 15.02 -18.37
C GLU A 68 20.43 14.93 -19.90
N LYS A 69 21.64 14.65 -20.42
CA LYS A 69 21.83 14.57 -21.85
C LYS A 69 21.10 13.39 -22.52
N ALA A 70 21.02 12.23 -21.87
CA ALA A 70 20.28 11.08 -22.40
C ALA A 70 18.75 11.32 -22.38
N ILE A 71 18.25 12.00 -21.34
CA ILE A 71 16.84 12.39 -21.25
C ILE A 71 16.52 13.46 -22.30
N GLU A 72 17.35 14.50 -22.46
CA GLU A 72 17.14 15.56 -23.45
C GLU A 72 17.13 15.05 -24.90
N GLU A 73 18.02 14.12 -25.26
CA GLU A 73 18.06 13.55 -26.63
C GLU A 73 16.82 12.67 -26.92
N GLU A 74 16.27 11.97 -25.93
CA GLU A 74 15.05 11.18 -26.07
C GLU A 74 13.79 12.06 -26.07
N ASP A 75 13.77 13.13 -25.28
CA ASP A 75 12.66 14.08 -25.20
C ASP A 75 12.44 14.86 -26.51
N LEU A 76 13.53 15.28 -27.17
CA LEU A 76 13.44 16.02 -28.45
C LEU A 76 12.75 15.18 -29.54
N GLN A 77 13.03 13.88 -29.62
CA GLN A 77 12.37 12.99 -30.58
C GLN A 77 10.89 12.76 -30.27
N PHE A 78 10.53 12.75 -28.98
CA PHE A 78 9.15 12.57 -28.55
C PHE A 78 8.31 13.82 -28.79
N GLU A 79 8.86 15.02 -28.54
CA GLU A 79 8.18 16.27 -28.82
C GLU A 79 7.88 16.44 -30.34
N GLU A 80 8.73 15.91 -31.23
CA GLU A 80 8.47 15.89 -32.67
C GLU A 80 7.33 14.90 -33.05
N GLU A 81 7.20 13.74 -32.35
CA GLU A 81 6.12 12.77 -32.59
C GLU A 81 4.79 13.16 -31.91
N GLU A 82 4.80 13.85 -30.75
CA GLU A 82 3.58 14.36 -30.08
C GLU A 82 2.94 15.53 -30.83
N LEU A 83 3.72 16.37 -31.52
CA LEU A 83 3.19 17.49 -32.30
C LEU A 83 2.30 17.05 -33.48
N GLU A 84 2.32 15.78 -33.87
CA GLU A 84 1.43 15.24 -34.91
C GLU A 84 0.04 14.77 -34.39
N PHE A 85 -0.21 14.72 -33.04
CA PHE A 85 -1.42 14.15 -32.45
C PHE A 85 -2.02 14.96 -31.28
N GLU A 86 -1.89 16.28 -31.24
CA GLU A 86 -2.68 17.10 -30.32
C GLU A 86 -4.15 17.21 -30.80
N GLU A 87 -4.95 16.14 -30.63
CA GLU A 87 -6.36 16.35 -30.33
C GLU A 87 -6.44 17.08 -28.99
N GLU A 88 -7.18 18.21 -28.91
CA GLU A 88 -7.39 18.95 -27.66
C GLU A 88 -7.93 17.97 -26.59
N GLU A 89 -7.04 17.49 -25.70
CA GLU A 89 -7.47 16.64 -24.58
C GLU A 89 -8.47 17.42 -23.71
N LYS A 90 -9.66 16.84 -23.51
CA LYS A 90 -10.65 17.42 -22.59
C LYS A 90 -10.03 17.56 -21.19
N PRO A 91 -10.29 18.66 -20.47
CA PRO A 91 -9.75 18.84 -19.14
C PRO A 91 -10.23 17.75 -18.17
N LEU A 92 -9.40 17.40 -17.18
CA LEU A 92 -9.67 16.29 -16.26
C LEU A 92 -11.04 16.40 -15.54
N ASN A 93 -11.45 17.61 -15.16
CA ASN A 93 -12.72 17.84 -14.48
C ASN A 93 -13.96 17.49 -15.32
N GLU A 94 -13.83 17.36 -16.64
CA GLU A 94 -14.92 16.93 -17.51
C GLU A 94 -14.98 15.41 -17.69
N ILE A 95 -13.82 14.74 -17.62
CA ILE A 95 -13.67 13.30 -17.89
C ILE A 95 -13.27 12.48 -16.67
N TRP A 96 -13.28 13.06 -15.48
CA TRP A 96 -12.77 12.41 -14.27
C TRP A 96 -13.45 11.07 -13.94
N LYS A 97 -14.73 10.89 -14.30
CA LYS A 97 -15.45 9.62 -14.07
C LYS A 97 -14.88 8.50 -14.94
N GLU A 98 -14.54 8.80 -16.18
CA GLU A 98 -13.89 7.88 -17.10
C GLU A 98 -12.47 7.52 -16.59
N ILE A 99 -11.71 8.53 -16.14
CA ILE A 99 -10.38 8.34 -15.54
C ILE A 99 -10.46 7.53 -14.23
N GLN A 100 -11.55 7.64 -13.48
CA GLN A 100 -11.84 6.82 -12.29
C GLN A 100 -12.46 5.45 -12.65
N GLY A 101 -12.59 5.12 -13.93
CA GLY A 101 -12.93 3.79 -14.41
C GLY A 101 -14.41 3.53 -14.56
N SER A 102 -15.28 4.54 -14.79
CA SER A 102 -16.72 4.32 -15.06
C SER A 102 -16.92 3.24 -16.14
N ASP A 103 -16.10 3.26 -17.19
CA ASP A 103 -16.13 2.33 -18.32
C ASP A 103 -14.98 1.31 -18.28
N ASN A 104 -14.48 0.96 -17.07
CA ASN A 104 -13.38 0.00 -16.87
C ASN A 104 -12.10 0.36 -17.65
N TRP A 105 -11.82 1.66 -17.85
CA TRP A 105 -10.68 2.20 -18.59
C TRP A 105 -10.57 1.71 -20.03
N GLU A 106 -11.69 1.33 -20.67
CA GLU A 106 -11.70 0.92 -22.07
C GLU A 106 -11.18 2.07 -22.95
N GLY A 107 -10.20 1.75 -23.82
CA GLY A 107 -9.54 2.74 -24.69
C GLY A 107 -8.56 3.71 -24.00
N LEU A 108 -8.39 3.65 -22.67
CA LEU A 108 -7.49 4.57 -21.94
C LEU A 108 -6.13 3.95 -21.57
N LEU A 109 -5.98 2.62 -21.65
CA LEU A 109 -4.76 1.91 -21.27
C LEU A 109 -3.82 1.65 -22.45
N ASP A 110 -4.34 1.58 -23.67
CA ASP A 110 -3.57 1.28 -24.87
C ASP A 110 -4.23 1.96 -26.11
N PRO A 111 -3.74 3.12 -26.57
CA PRO A 111 -2.63 3.89 -26.00
C PRO A 111 -2.93 4.45 -24.61
N MET A 112 -1.88 4.71 -23.82
CA MET A 112 -2.04 5.26 -22.47
C MET A 112 -2.49 6.73 -22.51
N ASN A 113 -3.68 6.98 -21.95
CA ASN A 113 -4.20 8.34 -21.81
C ASN A 113 -3.36 9.17 -20.82
N SER A 114 -3.06 10.42 -21.13
CA SER A 114 -2.17 11.28 -20.35
C SER A 114 -2.73 11.61 -18.97
N HIS A 115 -4.04 11.90 -18.84
CA HIS A 115 -4.68 12.14 -17.56
C HIS A 115 -4.69 10.89 -16.68
N LEU A 116 -4.98 9.71 -17.27
CA LEU A 116 -4.95 8.46 -16.52
C LEU A 116 -3.54 8.15 -16.01
N ARG A 117 -2.48 8.35 -16.82
CA ARG A 117 -1.09 8.23 -16.38
C ARG A 117 -0.81 9.09 -15.15
N ARG A 118 -1.17 10.38 -15.20
CA ARG A 118 -0.97 11.32 -14.08
C ARG A 118 -1.69 10.87 -12.82
N GLU A 119 -2.94 10.40 -12.93
CA GLU A 119 -3.71 9.91 -11.79
C GLU A 119 -3.14 8.60 -11.23
N ILE A 120 -2.73 7.64 -12.06
CA ILE A 120 -2.06 6.41 -11.59
C ILE A 120 -0.79 6.78 -10.79
N ILE A 121 0.05 7.66 -11.32
CA ILE A 121 1.28 8.09 -10.63
C ILE A 121 0.93 8.78 -9.32
N ARG A 122 -0.02 9.71 -9.31
CA ARG A 122 -0.46 10.42 -8.10
C ARG A 122 -0.93 9.49 -7.00
N TYR A 123 -1.80 8.51 -7.31
CA TYR A 123 -2.26 7.53 -6.32
C TYR A 123 -1.17 6.56 -5.91
N GLY A 124 -0.21 6.27 -6.79
CA GLY A 124 1.00 5.53 -6.44
C GLY A 124 1.90 6.31 -5.47
N GLU A 125 2.04 7.62 -5.63
CA GLU A 125 2.78 8.48 -4.70
C GLU A 125 2.10 8.55 -3.32
N PHE A 126 0.76 8.55 -3.24
CA PHE A 126 0.05 8.40 -1.96
C PHE A 126 0.33 7.04 -1.30
N ALA A 127 0.39 5.96 -2.07
CA ALA A 127 0.80 4.65 -1.55
C ALA A 127 2.28 4.64 -1.12
N GLN A 128 3.17 5.29 -1.89
CA GLN A 128 4.60 5.42 -1.55
C GLN A 128 4.81 6.25 -0.28
N ALA A 129 4.01 7.29 -0.07
CA ALA A 129 4.03 8.10 1.14
C ALA A 129 3.85 7.28 2.42
N CYS A 130 3.11 6.17 2.35
CA CYS A 130 2.98 5.24 3.48
C CYS A 130 4.32 4.59 3.86
N TYR A 131 5.18 4.28 2.90
CA TYR A 131 6.49 3.71 3.17
C TYR A 131 7.49 4.76 3.65
N ASP A 132 7.45 5.95 3.07
CA ASP A 132 8.40 7.02 3.36
C ASP A 132 8.20 7.59 4.75
N SER A 133 6.97 7.63 5.22
CA SER A 133 6.60 8.15 6.54
C SER A 133 6.65 7.10 7.66
N PHE A 134 6.79 5.81 7.36
CA PHE A 134 6.77 4.75 8.35
C PHE A 134 8.12 4.59 9.08
N ASP A 135 8.09 4.52 10.41
CA ASP A 135 9.24 4.18 11.22
C ASP A 135 9.37 2.67 11.39
N PHE A 136 10.33 2.08 10.69
CA PHE A 136 10.64 0.64 10.77
C PHE A 136 11.96 0.35 11.51
N ASP A 137 12.60 1.36 12.13
CA ASP A 137 13.83 1.15 12.89
C ASP A 137 13.54 0.43 14.22
N PRO A 138 14.03 -0.81 14.41
CA PRO A 138 13.78 -1.58 15.63
C PRO A 138 14.45 -0.98 16.87
N HIS A 139 15.37 -0.01 16.73
CA HIS A 139 16.00 0.72 17.82
C HIS A 139 15.30 2.06 18.12
N SER A 140 14.24 2.39 17.39
CA SER A 140 13.38 3.53 17.71
C SER A 140 12.30 3.13 18.71
N LYS A 141 12.07 3.95 19.74
CA LYS A 141 10.91 3.79 20.64
C LYS A 141 9.57 4.00 19.93
N TYR A 142 9.58 4.57 18.73
CA TYR A 142 8.43 4.84 17.88
C TYR A 142 8.30 3.85 16.71
N CYS A 143 9.11 2.79 16.69
CA CYS A 143 9.00 1.76 15.65
C CYS A 143 7.56 1.27 15.50
N GLY A 144 7.08 1.23 14.29
CA GLY A 144 5.68 0.88 13.99
C GLY A 144 4.73 2.08 13.85
N THR A 145 5.22 3.33 13.96
CA THR A 145 4.38 4.54 13.78
C THR A 145 4.66 5.28 12.48
N CYS A 146 3.83 6.29 12.19
CA CYS A 146 4.18 7.35 11.26
C CYS A 146 5.21 8.30 11.89
N LYS A 147 6.22 8.73 11.12
CA LYS A 147 7.25 9.69 11.56
C LYS A 147 6.71 11.10 11.74
N TYR A 148 5.66 11.47 11.02
CA TYR A 148 5.18 12.84 10.88
C TYR A 148 3.81 13.01 11.53
N HIS A 149 3.53 14.23 11.97
CA HIS A 149 2.21 14.66 12.39
C HIS A 149 1.33 14.93 11.15
N GLY A 150 0.03 14.58 11.18
CA GLY A 150 -0.87 14.67 10.02
C GLY A 150 -0.92 16.06 9.39
N ALA A 151 -0.90 17.13 10.21
CA ALA A 151 -0.90 18.51 9.72
C ALA A 151 0.31 18.88 8.83
N HIS A 152 1.41 18.15 8.95
CA HIS A 152 2.66 18.40 8.21
C HIS A 152 3.08 17.21 7.34
N PHE A 153 2.21 16.20 7.20
CA PHE A 153 2.53 14.95 6.54
C PHE A 153 3.01 15.16 5.09
N PHE A 154 2.19 15.81 4.28
CA PHE A 154 2.51 16.04 2.87
C PHE A 154 3.64 17.07 2.69
N GLU A 155 3.74 18.08 3.56
CA GLU A 155 4.86 19.02 3.57
C GLU A 155 6.20 18.28 3.80
N LYS A 156 6.25 17.38 4.78
CA LYS A 156 7.45 16.61 5.13
C LYS A 156 7.84 15.59 4.05
N LEU A 157 6.91 15.19 3.23
CA LEU A 157 7.13 14.29 2.09
C LEU A 157 7.33 15.03 0.76
N HIS A 158 7.42 16.37 0.79
CA HIS A 158 7.52 17.23 -0.41
C HIS A 158 6.34 17.08 -1.38
N MET A 159 5.16 16.75 -0.84
CA MET A 159 3.91 16.54 -1.57
C MET A 159 2.85 17.63 -1.28
N ALA A 160 3.25 18.78 -0.77
CA ALA A 160 2.32 19.86 -0.41
C ALA A 160 1.52 20.39 -1.62
N ASN A 161 2.08 20.31 -2.81
CA ASN A 161 1.46 20.71 -4.07
C ASN A 161 0.32 19.78 -4.53
N HIS A 162 0.12 18.63 -3.91
CA HIS A 162 -1.00 17.75 -4.22
C HIS A 162 -2.36 18.27 -3.71
N GLY A 163 -2.38 19.30 -2.85
CA GLY A 163 -3.60 19.95 -2.38
C GLY A 163 -4.45 19.13 -1.39
N TYR A 164 -3.86 18.12 -0.73
CA TYR A 164 -4.55 17.23 0.22
C TYR A 164 -4.11 17.46 1.66
N GLN A 165 -5.01 17.13 2.58
CA GLN A 165 -4.74 17.11 4.02
C GLN A 165 -5.11 15.74 4.61
N ILE A 166 -4.33 15.31 5.62
CA ILE A 166 -4.64 14.11 6.39
C ILE A 166 -5.89 14.37 7.24
N SER A 167 -6.87 13.51 7.09
CA SER A 167 -8.07 13.49 7.92
C SER A 167 -7.90 12.54 9.11
N ARG A 168 -7.33 11.35 8.88
CA ARG A 168 -7.13 10.33 9.92
C ARG A 168 -5.96 9.41 9.62
N TYR A 169 -5.21 9.02 10.65
CA TYR A 169 -4.30 7.88 10.60
C TYR A 169 -5.03 6.58 10.95
N LEU A 170 -4.63 5.50 10.28
CA LEU A 170 -5.20 4.16 10.43
C LEU A 170 -4.21 3.25 11.16
N TYR A 171 -4.72 2.50 12.13
CA TYR A 171 -3.93 1.56 12.92
C TYR A 171 -4.60 0.19 12.93
N ALA A 172 -3.77 -0.87 12.97
CA ALA A 172 -4.23 -2.24 13.22
C ALA A 172 -3.52 -2.84 14.43
N THR A 173 -4.13 -3.85 15.03
CA THR A 173 -3.46 -4.63 16.08
C THR A 173 -2.40 -5.54 15.49
N SER A 174 -1.30 -5.70 16.21
CA SER A 174 -0.24 -6.67 15.87
C SER A 174 -0.51 -8.07 16.43
N ASP A 175 -1.63 -8.25 17.15
CA ASP A 175 -2.04 -9.54 17.69
C ASP A 175 -2.83 -10.35 16.65
N ILE A 176 -2.19 -10.56 15.51
CA ILE A 176 -2.69 -11.40 14.42
C ILE A 176 -1.58 -12.33 13.94
N ASN A 177 -1.98 -13.45 13.35
CA ASN A 177 -1.05 -14.49 12.93
C ASN A 177 -0.49 -14.23 11.52
N LEU A 178 0.14 -13.05 11.34
CA LEU A 178 0.94 -12.70 10.16
C LEU A 178 2.40 -12.57 10.58
N PRO A 179 3.21 -13.61 10.43
CA PRO A 179 4.62 -13.56 10.81
C PRO A 179 5.36 -12.46 10.04
N ASN A 180 6.27 -11.78 10.72
CA ASN A 180 7.18 -10.74 10.18
C ASN A 180 6.55 -9.48 9.57
N PHE A 181 5.21 -9.32 9.61
CA PHE A 181 4.56 -8.13 9.07
C PHE A 181 4.72 -6.90 9.96
N PHE A 182 4.57 -7.08 11.29
CA PHE A 182 4.61 -5.97 12.23
C PHE A 182 6.03 -5.66 12.67
N GLN A 183 6.37 -4.38 12.54
CA GLN A 183 7.62 -3.88 13.08
C GLN A 183 7.46 -3.55 14.56
N LYS A 184 8.33 -4.12 15.38
CA LYS A 184 8.35 -3.90 16.84
C LYS A 184 9.69 -3.35 17.27
N SER A 185 9.66 -2.38 18.17
CA SER A 185 10.87 -1.87 18.82
C SER A 185 11.52 -2.95 19.68
N ARG A 186 12.85 -2.95 19.73
CA ARG A 186 13.65 -3.75 20.67
C ARG A 186 13.81 -3.09 22.05
N LEU A 187 13.30 -1.87 22.21
CA LEU A 187 13.38 -1.12 23.45
C LEU A 187 12.24 -1.52 24.40
N SER A 188 12.49 -1.38 25.70
CA SER A 188 11.49 -1.67 26.74
C SER A 188 10.42 -0.58 26.89
N SER A 189 10.76 0.66 26.54
CA SER A 189 9.82 1.78 26.57
C SER A 189 9.40 2.11 25.14
N VAL A 190 8.21 1.69 24.75
CA VAL A 190 7.65 1.83 23.40
C VAL A 190 6.33 2.60 23.44
N TRP A 191 5.96 3.19 22.31
CA TRP A 191 4.72 3.94 22.17
C TRP A 191 3.47 3.05 22.26
N SER A 192 3.54 1.82 21.76
CA SER A 192 2.53 0.78 21.86
C SER A 192 3.17 -0.60 21.72
N THR A 193 2.60 -1.58 22.39
CA THR A 193 2.99 -3.01 22.28
C THR A 193 2.13 -3.76 21.27
N HIS A 194 0.95 -3.21 20.93
CA HIS A 194 -0.07 -3.90 20.13
C HIS A 194 -0.40 -3.21 18.79
N ALA A 195 -0.21 -1.90 18.66
CA ALA A 195 -0.59 -1.18 17.46
C ALA A 195 0.55 -1.04 16.46
N ASN A 196 0.19 -1.04 15.17
CA ASN A 196 1.03 -0.58 14.06
C ASN A 196 0.22 0.38 13.19
N TRP A 197 0.87 1.42 12.73
CA TRP A 197 0.32 2.34 11.76
C TRP A 197 0.23 1.66 10.38
N MET A 198 -0.95 1.73 9.77
CA MET A 198 -1.27 0.99 8.55
C MET A 198 -1.51 1.89 7.34
N GLY A 199 -1.65 3.18 7.54
CA GLY A 199 -1.96 4.10 6.47
C GLY A 199 -2.73 5.32 6.96
N TYR A 200 -3.42 5.96 6.02
CA TYR A 200 -4.12 7.21 6.32
C TYR A 200 -5.32 7.43 5.41
N ILE A 201 -6.21 8.32 5.84
CA ILE A 201 -7.25 8.91 5.02
C ILE A 201 -6.90 10.38 4.82
N ALA A 202 -6.94 10.84 3.58
CA ALA A 202 -6.70 12.22 3.19
C ALA A 202 -7.83 12.73 2.30
N VAL A 203 -7.99 14.03 2.23
CA VAL A 203 -9.03 14.69 1.44
C VAL A 203 -8.40 15.82 0.66
N ALA A 204 -8.81 16.00 -0.59
CA ALA A 204 -8.50 17.20 -1.36
C ALA A 204 -9.15 18.41 -0.69
N THR A 205 -8.35 19.33 -0.16
CA THR A 205 -8.83 20.52 0.57
C THR A 205 -8.45 21.83 -0.09
N ASP A 206 -7.50 21.81 -1.01
CA ASP A 206 -7.16 22.96 -1.83
C ASP A 206 -8.23 23.15 -2.92
N GLU A 207 -8.84 24.33 -2.97
CA GLU A 207 -9.98 24.60 -3.85
C GLU A 207 -9.58 24.60 -5.34
N GLU A 208 -8.35 24.98 -5.68
CA GLU A 208 -7.86 24.91 -7.07
C GLU A 208 -7.66 23.45 -7.48
N GLU A 209 -7.16 22.61 -6.56
CA GLU A 209 -7.05 21.17 -6.83
C GLU A 209 -8.43 20.52 -6.97
N VAL A 210 -9.39 20.81 -6.11
CA VAL A 210 -10.78 20.32 -6.21
C VAL A 210 -11.39 20.72 -7.55
N LYS A 211 -11.19 21.97 -7.98
CA LYS A 211 -11.66 22.46 -9.29
C LYS A 211 -10.98 21.73 -10.45
N ARG A 212 -9.66 21.50 -10.36
CA ARG A 212 -8.92 20.73 -11.37
C ARG A 212 -9.42 19.29 -11.48
N LEU A 213 -9.74 18.67 -10.32
CA LEU A 213 -10.27 17.31 -10.25
C LEU A 213 -11.74 17.19 -10.67
N GLY A 214 -12.49 18.30 -10.59
CA GLY A 214 -13.95 18.32 -10.79
C GLY A 214 -14.74 17.68 -9.65
N ARG A 215 -14.09 17.36 -8.52
CA ARG A 215 -14.70 16.69 -7.38
C ARG A 215 -13.88 16.82 -6.11
N ARG A 216 -14.53 16.60 -4.97
CA ARG A 216 -13.88 16.37 -3.67
C ARG A 216 -13.41 14.91 -3.61
N ASP A 217 -12.10 14.67 -3.67
CA ASP A 217 -11.56 13.31 -3.63
C ASP A 217 -11.15 12.92 -2.20
N ILE A 218 -11.71 11.82 -1.71
CA ILE A 218 -11.37 11.19 -0.42
C ILE A 218 -10.46 10.00 -0.72
N VAL A 219 -9.20 10.05 -0.26
CA VAL A 219 -8.20 9.00 -0.52
C VAL A 219 -7.95 8.18 0.74
N VAL A 220 -8.05 6.87 0.63
CA VAL A 220 -7.64 5.90 1.65
C VAL A 220 -6.37 5.20 1.15
N ALA A 221 -5.23 5.51 1.75
CA ALA A 221 -3.94 4.96 1.37
C ALA A 221 -3.44 3.94 2.41
N TRP A 222 -3.19 2.70 1.96
CA TRP A 222 -2.76 1.60 2.79
C TRP A 222 -1.29 1.28 2.62
N ARG A 223 -0.60 1.10 3.73
CA ARG A 223 0.80 0.64 3.75
C ARG A 223 0.87 -0.86 3.48
N GLY A 224 1.82 -1.27 2.62
CA GLY A 224 2.23 -2.66 2.50
C GLY A 224 3.27 -3.07 3.55
N THR A 225 3.88 -4.22 3.35
CA THR A 225 4.97 -4.71 4.21
C THR A 225 6.27 -3.97 3.91
N VAL A 226 7.05 -3.70 4.95
CA VAL A 226 8.41 -3.14 4.82
C VAL A 226 9.50 -4.20 4.98
N THR A 227 9.12 -5.41 5.36
CA THR A 227 10.01 -6.57 5.45
C THR A 227 10.09 -7.30 4.13
N TYR A 228 11.18 -8.04 3.93
CA TYR A 228 11.43 -8.84 2.75
C TYR A 228 10.23 -9.74 2.40
N LEU A 229 10.06 -10.07 1.13
CA LEU A 229 8.91 -10.80 0.56
C LEU A 229 8.66 -12.22 1.16
N GLU A 230 9.33 -12.57 2.25
CA GLU A 230 9.16 -13.86 2.95
C GLU A 230 7.70 -14.11 3.39
N TRP A 231 6.95 -13.06 3.73
CA TRP A 231 5.55 -13.18 4.11
C TRP A 231 4.65 -13.75 3.00
N ILE A 232 5.07 -13.63 1.72
CA ILE A 232 4.34 -14.19 0.57
C ILE A 232 4.26 -15.71 0.66
N TYR A 233 5.34 -16.33 1.12
CA TYR A 233 5.40 -17.78 1.32
C TYR A 233 4.68 -18.24 2.57
N ASP A 234 4.44 -17.32 3.50
CA ASP A 234 3.74 -17.55 4.76
C ASP A 234 2.22 -17.34 4.65
N LEU A 235 1.72 -16.81 3.52
CA LEU A 235 0.29 -16.77 3.23
C LEU A 235 -0.26 -18.20 3.19
N LYS A 236 -1.13 -18.52 4.14
CA LYS A 236 -1.63 -19.88 4.36
C LYS A 236 -2.65 -20.34 3.32
N ASP A 237 -2.92 -19.58 2.28
CA ASP A 237 -3.95 -19.88 1.27
C ASP A 237 -5.32 -20.28 1.92
N ILE A 238 -5.68 -19.63 3.02
CA ILE A 238 -6.90 -19.92 3.75
C ILE A 238 -7.95 -18.87 3.43
N LEU A 239 -9.01 -19.29 2.77
CA LEU A 239 -10.21 -18.49 2.55
C LEU A 239 -11.17 -18.59 3.73
N CYS A 240 -11.61 -17.46 4.26
CA CYS A 240 -12.67 -17.38 5.25
C CYS A 240 -13.86 -16.59 4.71
N SER A 241 -15.07 -16.86 5.22
CA SER A 241 -16.24 -16.06 4.88
C SER A 241 -16.07 -14.63 5.39
N ALA A 242 -16.33 -13.66 4.53
CA ALA A 242 -16.34 -12.25 4.89
C ALA A 242 -17.55 -11.98 5.78
N LYS A 243 -17.35 -11.85 7.09
CA LYS A 243 -18.45 -11.71 8.07
C LYS A 243 -19.19 -10.36 7.99
N PHE A 244 -18.80 -9.47 7.10
CA PHE A 244 -19.48 -8.20 6.84
C PHE A 244 -20.36 -8.23 5.59
N THR A 245 -20.62 -9.43 5.05
CA THR A 245 -21.62 -9.71 4.01
C THR A 245 -22.56 -10.82 4.47
N ASP A 246 -23.79 -10.81 3.97
CA ASP A 246 -24.81 -11.82 4.29
C ASP A 246 -24.59 -13.14 3.52
N ASP A 247 -23.81 -13.12 2.43
CA ASP A 247 -23.50 -14.32 1.65
C ASP A 247 -22.23 -15.02 2.13
N PRO A 248 -22.34 -16.21 2.78
CA PRO A 248 -21.19 -16.95 3.27
C PRO A 248 -20.32 -17.56 2.16
N SER A 249 -20.78 -17.55 0.91
CA SER A 249 -20.00 -18.01 -0.25
C SER A 249 -18.92 -17.01 -0.67
N ILE A 250 -19.07 -15.75 -0.31
CA ILE A 250 -18.07 -14.69 -0.52
C ILE A 250 -16.94 -14.87 0.49
N LYS A 251 -15.73 -15.14 -0.02
CA LYS A 251 -14.58 -15.46 0.82
C LYS A 251 -13.39 -14.57 0.52
N ILE A 252 -12.67 -14.25 1.58
CA ILE A 252 -11.47 -13.41 1.58
C ILE A 252 -10.33 -14.20 2.23
N GLU A 253 -9.09 -13.90 1.87
CA GLU A 253 -7.90 -14.46 2.51
C GLU A 253 -7.88 -14.06 3.99
N LEU A 254 -7.68 -15.07 4.86
CA LEU A 254 -7.84 -14.95 6.31
C LEU A 254 -6.90 -13.91 6.96
N GLY A 255 -5.65 -13.85 6.51
CA GLY A 255 -4.67 -12.92 7.06
C GLY A 255 -5.02 -11.46 6.76
N PHE A 256 -5.50 -11.17 5.54
CA PHE A 256 -5.97 -9.84 5.17
C PHE A 256 -7.25 -9.46 5.92
N TYR A 257 -8.18 -10.41 6.04
CA TYR A 257 -9.41 -10.23 6.81
C TYR A 257 -9.10 -9.91 8.27
N ASP A 258 -8.24 -10.68 8.90
CA ASP A 258 -7.82 -10.50 10.29
C ASP A 258 -7.14 -9.14 10.50
N LEU A 259 -6.25 -8.73 9.58
CA LEU A 259 -5.58 -7.45 9.65
C LEU A 259 -6.55 -6.27 9.58
N TYR A 260 -7.60 -6.40 8.78
CA TYR A 260 -8.61 -5.37 8.59
C TYR A 260 -9.60 -5.30 9.74
N THR A 261 -9.98 -6.45 10.33
CA THR A 261 -11.14 -6.54 11.26
C THR A 261 -10.78 -6.72 12.74
N LYS A 262 -9.59 -7.22 13.07
CA LYS A 262 -9.21 -7.43 14.47
C LYS A 262 -8.89 -6.12 15.19
N LYS A 263 -9.21 -6.10 16.49
CA LYS A 263 -8.96 -4.98 17.40
C LYS A 263 -8.44 -5.47 18.74
N GLU A 264 -7.91 -4.52 19.53
CA GLU A 264 -7.38 -4.76 20.87
C GLU A 264 -7.91 -3.68 21.83
N ASP A 265 -8.90 -4.01 22.62
CA ASP A 265 -9.62 -3.07 23.48
C ASP A 265 -8.72 -2.36 24.50
N SER A 266 -7.62 -3.00 24.90
CA SER A 266 -6.63 -2.44 25.83
C SER A 266 -5.71 -1.39 25.19
N CYS A 267 -5.73 -1.26 23.87
CA CYS A 267 -4.82 -0.42 23.12
C CYS A 267 -5.48 0.89 22.67
N THR A 268 -4.92 2.02 22.99
CA THR A 268 -5.46 3.34 22.64
C THR A 268 -5.62 3.55 21.13
N TYR A 269 -4.74 2.98 20.31
CA TYR A 269 -4.71 3.23 18.86
C TYR A 269 -5.50 2.20 18.05
N CYS A 270 -5.68 1.00 18.56
CA CYS A 270 -6.39 -0.09 17.89
C CYS A 270 -7.52 -0.70 18.73
N SER A 271 -8.10 0.08 19.65
CA SER A 271 -9.37 -0.25 20.33
C SER A 271 -10.55 -0.31 19.36
N PHE A 272 -10.43 0.36 18.22
CA PHE A 272 -11.24 0.14 17.03
C PHE A 272 -10.38 -0.54 15.96
N SER A 273 -10.95 -1.52 15.27
CA SER A 273 -10.28 -2.18 14.14
C SER A 273 -9.96 -1.17 13.02
N ALA A 274 -9.05 -1.54 12.13
CA ALA A 274 -8.77 -0.73 10.94
C ALA A 274 -10.05 -0.50 10.11
N ARG A 275 -10.91 -1.53 10.01
CA ARG A 275 -12.25 -1.46 9.41
C ARG A 275 -13.12 -0.37 10.04
N GLU A 276 -13.29 -0.43 11.36
CA GLU A 276 -14.13 0.53 12.10
C GLU A 276 -13.63 1.96 11.93
N GLN A 277 -12.30 2.15 11.91
CA GLN A 277 -11.67 3.46 11.70
C GLN A 277 -11.96 4.02 10.30
N VAL A 278 -11.84 3.20 9.25
CA VAL A 278 -12.13 3.60 7.87
C VAL A 278 -13.60 3.95 7.69
N LEU A 279 -14.50 3.06 8.11
CA LEU A 279 -15.94 3.25 7.93
C LEU A 279 -16.44 4.50 8.66
N ALA A 280 -16.00 4.69 9.92
CA ALA A 280 -16.39 5.87 10.70
C ALA A 280 -15.89 7.16 10.06
N GLU A 281 -14.66 7.17 9.55
CA GLU A 281 -14.08 8.39 8.97
C GLU A 281 -14.68 8.71 7.60
N ILE A 282 -14.88 7.72 6.73
CA ILE A 282 -15.59 7.92 5.46
C ILE A 282 -16.97 8.49 5.73
N LYS A 283 -17.74 7.88 6.66
CA LYS A 283 -19.06 8.37 7.04
C LYS A 283 -19.04 9.83 7.51
N ARG A 284 -18.05 10.19 8.35
CA ARG A 284 -17.87 11.56 8.82
C ARG A 284 -17.59 12.54 7.68
N LEU A 285 -16.71 12.14 6.74
CA LEU A 285 -16.33 12.98 5.60
C LEU A 285 -17.50 13.18 4.64
N LEU A 286 -18.25 12.11 4.34
CA LEU A 286 -19.45 12.21 3.50
C LEU A 286 -20.53 13.11 4.11
N GLU A 287 -20.69 13.11 5.45
CA GLU A 287 -21.58 14.05 6.15
C GLU A 287 -21.03 15.49 6.16
N TYR A 288 -19.69 15.65 6.16
CA TYR A 288 -19.07 16.97 6.21
C TYR A 288 -19.10 17.69 4.85
N TYR A 289 -18.93 16.94 3.76
CA TYR A 289 -18.94 17.45 2.38
C TYR A 289 -20.27 17.15 1.67
N ASP A 290 -21.35 17.00 2.42
CA ASP A 290 -22.69 16.76 1.87
C ASP A 290 -23.06 17.85 0.85
N GLY A 291 -23.56 17.42 -0.32
CA GLY A 291 -23.91 18.32 -1.43
C GLY A 291 -22.77 18.66 -2.40
N GLU A 292 -21.52 18.20 -2.15
CA GLU A 292 -20.43 18.30 -3.12
C GLU A 292 -20.38 17.05 -4.03
N GLU A 293 -19.80 17.21 -5.24
CA GLU A 293 -19.42 16.04 -6.06
C GLU A 293 -18.23 15.37 -5.40
N ILE A 294 -18.35 14.08 -5.07
CA ILE A 294 -17.35 13.34 -4.28
C ILE A 294 -16.89 12.09 -5.05
N SER A 295 -15.64 11.68 -4.84
CA SER A 295 -15.14 10.33 -5.13
C SER A 295 -14.46 9.72 -3.91
N ILE A 296 -14.49 8.39 -3.79
CA ILE A 296 -13.75 7.66 -2.77
C ILE A 296 -12.71 6.79 -3.49
N THR A 297 -11.44 7.12 -3.29
CA THR A 297 -10.33 6.43 -3.95
C THR A 297 -9.49 5.67 -2.93
N PHE A 298 -9.30 4.38 -3.17
CA PHE A 298 -8.44 3.53 -2.35
C PHE A 298 -7.14 3.26 -3.10
N THR A 299 -6.03 3.27 -2.40
CA THR A 299 -4.73 2.97 -3.00
C THR A 299 -3.83 2.20 -2.04
N GLY A 300 -2.96 1.39 -2.59
CA GLY A 300 -1.96 0.66 -1.82
C GLY A 300 -1.06 -0.19 -2.70
N HIS A 301 0.08 -0.55 -2.16
CA HIS A 301 1.06 -1.41 -2.80
C HIS A 301 1.21 -2.72 -2.03
N SER A 302 1.36 -3.83 -2.77
CA SER A 302 1.59 -5.13 -2.13
C SER A 302 0.40 -5.53 -1.23
N LEU A 303 0.63 -5.88 0.03
CA LEU A 303 -0.43 -6.11 1.03
C LEU A 303 -1.37 -4.90 1.19
N GLY A 304 -0.85 -3.66 1.08
CA GLY A 304 -1.68 -2.46 1.12
C GLY A 304 -2.73 -2.42 -0.01
N ALA A 305 -2.42 -2.99 -1.18
CA ALA A 305 -3.37 -3.13 -2.27
C ALA A 305 -4.51 -4.12 -1.94
N ALA A 306 -4.21 -5.21 -1.21
CA ALA A 306 -5.25 -6.12 -0.73
C ALA A 306 -6.20 -5.43 0.26
N LEU A 307 -5.67 -4.66 1.21
CA LEU A 307 -6.47 -3.87 2.16
C LEU A 307 -7.29 -2.79 1.44
N ALA A 308 -6.75 -2.17 0.39
CA ALA A 308 -7.47 -1.20 -0.44
C ALA A 308 -8.70 -1.83 -1.10
N ILE A 309 -8.56 -3.02 -1.68
CA ILE A 309 -9.67 -3.75 -2.31
C ILE A 309 -10.71 -4.17 -1.27
N ILE A 310 -10.30 -4.72 -0.11
CA ILE A 310 -11.23 -5.15 0.95
C ILE A 310 -12.00 -3.95 1.51
N SER A 311 -11.33 -2.84 1.77
CA SER A 311 -11.98 -1.65 2.33
C SER A 311 -12.92 -0.97 1.32
N ALA A 312 -12.59 -0.96 0.03
CA ALA A 312 -13.46 -0.49 -1.03
C ALA A 312 -14.73 -1.34 -1.13
N TYR A 313 -14.56 -2.66 -1.14
CA TYR A 313 -15.67 -3.62 -1.10
C TYR A 313 -16.60 -3.38 0.10
N ASP A 314 -16.04 -3.27 1.31
CA ASP A 314 -16.79 -3.11 2.56
C ASP A 314 -17.61 -1.80 2.58
N VAL A 315 -17.04 -0.71 2.09
CA VAL A 315 -17.73 0.58 1.95
C VAL A 315 -18.92 0.48 0.98
N ALA A 316 -18.73 -0.20 -0.15
CA ALA A 316 -19.77 -0.43 -1.15
C ALA A 316 -20.85 -1.40 -0.64
N GLU A 317 -20.47 -2.53 -0.04
CA GLU A 317 -21.40 -3.54 0.51
C GLU A 317 -22.31 -2.96 1.60
N LEU A 318 -21.80 -2.03 2.41
CA LEU A 318 -22.58 -1.30 3.41
C LEU A 318 -23.41 -0.15 2.81
N GLY A 319 -23.30 0.13 1.51
CA GLY A 319 -23.98 1.24 0.85
C GLY A 319 -23.60 2.61 1.42
N LEU A 320 -22.37 2.78 1.95
CA LEU A 320 -21.94 4.08 2.47
C LEU A 320 -21.71 5.10 1.36
N ASN A 321 -21.46 4.63 0.14
CA ASN A 321 -21.31 5.45 -1.06
C ASN A 321 -22.65 5.84 -1.71
N LEU A 322 -23.80 5.44 -1.13
CA LEU A 322 -25.12 5.83 -1.61
C LEU A 322 -25.57 7.09 -0.88
N THR A 323 -25.85 8.16 -1.62
CA THR A 323 -26.42 9.39 -1.07
C THR A 323 -27.94 9.24 -1.00
N ASN A 324 -28.52 9.57 0.18
CA ASN A 324 -29.98 9.71 0.27
C ASN A 324 -30.33 11.15 -0.09
N ASP A 325 -30.87 11.36 -1.26
CA ASP A 325 -31.60 12.60 -1.50
C ASP A 325 -32.90 12.57 -0.66
N VAL A 326 -33.01 13.54 0.24
CA VAL A 326 -34.19 13.69 1.13
C VAL A 326 -35.46 13.99 0.32
N ASP A 327 -35.28 14.38 -0.93
CA ASP A 327 -36.38 14.65 -1.86
C ASP A 327 -36.70 13.37 -2.65
N SER A 328 -37.70 12.63 -2.20
CA SER A 328 -38.13 11.28 -2.62
C SER A 328 -38.53 11.13 -4.10
N THR A 329 -38.06 11.99 -4.98
CA THR A 329 -38.33 11.97 -6.43
C THR A 329 -37.06 11.84 -7.31
N ARG A 330 -35.86 11.87 -6.73
CA ARG A 330 -34.61 11.67 -7.46
C ARG A 330 -33.99 10.32 -7.11
N ASN A 331 -33.46 9.65 -8.12
CA ASN A 331 -32.73 8.40 -7.99
C ASN A 331 -31.56 8.57 -7.00
N GLU A 332 -31.33 7.55 -6.16
CA GLU A 332 -30.12 7.47 -5.33
C GLU A 332 -28.90 7.74 -6.20
N THR A 333 -28.06 8.70 -5.82
CA THR A 333 -26.82 8.99 -6.54
C THR A 333 -25.69 8.18 -5.89
N GLU A 334 -25.00 7.41 -6.68
CA GLU A 334 -23.88 6.62 -6.23
C GLU A 334 -22.56 7.41 -6.33
N ILE A 335 -21.83 7.51 -5.22
CA ILE A 335 -20.47 8.05 -5.17
C ILE A 335 -19.51 7.00 -5.72
N PRO A 336 -18.74 7.30 -6.78
CA PRO A 336 -17.80 6.35 -7.35
C PRO A 336 -16.73 5.87 -6.37
N ILE A 337 -16.49 4.55 -6.38
CA ILE A 337 -15.43 3.90 -5.60
C ILE A 337 -14.40 3.33 -6.58
N THR A 338 -13.16 3.82 -6.47
CA THR A 338 -12.04 3.38 -7.32
C THR A 338 -10.87 2.89 -6.49
N VAL A 339 -10.22 1.83 -6.92
CA VAL A 339 -9.01 1.26 -6.31
C VAL A 339 -7.86 1.28 -7.29
N TYR A 340 -6.76 1.95 -6.94
CA TYR A 340 -5.48 1.82 -7.63
C TYR A 340 -4.61 0.82 -6.87
N SER A 341 -4.52 -0.39 -7.39
CA SER A 341 -3.83 -1.53 -6.77
C SER A 341 -2.46 -1.74 -7.40
N PHE A 342 -1.38 -1.41 -6.69
CA PHE A 342 -0.01 -1.57 -7.17
C PHE A 342 0.59 -2.90 -6.69
N ALA A 343 0.92 -3.78 -7.64
CA ALA A 343 1.53 -5.10 -7.36
C ALA A 343 0.79 -5.91 -6.29
N GLY A 344 -0.55 -5.78 -6.22
CA GLY A 344 -1.37 -6.43 -5.20
C GLY A 344 -1.52 -7.94 -5.43
N PRO A 345 -1.62 -8.75 -4.35
CA PRO A 345 -1.97 -10.17 -4.42
C PRO A 345 -3.46 -10.36 -4.75
N ARG A 346 -3.90 -11.61 -4.97
CA ARG A 346 -5.32 -11.94 -4.99
C ARG A 346 -5.90 -11.84 -3.59
N VAL A 347 -7.14 -11.35 -3.49
CA VAL A 347 -7.76 -11.02 -2.20
C VAL A 347 -8.78 -12.07 -1.77
N GLY A 348 -9.58 -12.56 -2.70
CA GLY A 348 -10.68 -13.45 -2.41
C GLY A 348 -11.00 -14.40 -3.56
N ASN A 349 -12.10 -15.13 -3.40
CA ASN A 349 -12.58 -16.08 -4.39
C ASN A 349 -13.35 -15.42 -5.57
N LEU A 350 -13.81 -16.22 -6.51
CA LEU A 350 -14.57 -15.72 -7.65
C LEU A 350 -15.87 -15.00 -7.23
N LYS A 351 -16.55 -15.49 -6.19
CA LYS A 351 -17.75 -14.81 -5.66
C LYS A 351 -17.47 -13.43 -5.08
N PHE A 352 -16.32 -13.25 -4.43
CA PHE A 352 -15.86 -11.94 -3.99
C PHE A 352 -15.63 -11.00 -5.18
N LYS A 353 -14.99 -11.51 -6.26
CA LYS A 353 -14.80 -10.74 -7.49
C LYS A 353 -16.14 -10.32 -8.10
N GLU A 354 -17.04 -11.29 -8.34
CA GLU A 354 -18.37 -11.05 -8.91
C GLU A 354 -19.13 -10.00 -8.11
N ARG A 355 -19.08 -10.09 -6.78
CA ARG A 355 -19.76 -9.12 -5.90
C ARG A 355 -19.13 -7.71 -5.96
N CYS A 356 -17.81 -7.60 -6.07
CA CYS A 356 -17.16 -6.29 -6.31
C CYS A 356 -17.65 -5.66 -7.63
N ASP A 357 -17.77 -6.47 -8.69
CA ASP A 357 -18.23 -6.01 -9.99
C ASP A 357 -19.71 -5.56 -9.92
N GLU A 358 -20.59 -6.31 -9.22
CA GLU A 358 -21.99 -5.96 -8.98
C GLU A 358 -22.17 -4.65 -8.18
N LEU A 359 -21.28 -4.42 -7.21
CA LEU A 359 -21.27 -3.21 -6.36
C LEU A 359 -20.64 -2.01 -7.05
N GLY A 360 -20.27 -2.12 -8.32
CA GLY A 360 -19.66 -1.02 -9.06
C GLY A 360 -18.25 -0.62 -8.62
N VAL A 361 -17.57 -1.43 -7.79
CA VAL A 361 -16.20 -1.13 -7.33
C VAL A 361 -15.22 -1.27 -8.49
N LYS A 362 -14.58 -0.17 -8.87
CA LYS A 362 -13.62 -0.11 -9.98
C LYS A 362 -12.20 -0.36 -9.46
N VAL A 363 -11.50 -1.34 -10.03
CA VAL A 363 -10.12 -1.67 -9.60
C VAL A 363 -9.19 -1.68 -10.80
N LEU A 364 -8.19 -0.80 -10.78
CA LEU A 364 -7.08 -0.82 -11.72
C LEU A 364 -5.86 -1.45 -11.06
N ARG A 365 -5.42 -2.59 -11.59
CA ARG A 365 -4.26 -3.34 -11.09
C ARG A 365 -3.03 -3.03 -11.94
N VAL A 366 -2.09 -2.29 -11.39
CA VAL A 366 -0.82 -1.97 -12.03
C VAL A 366 0.22 -2.99 -11.57
N ILE A 367 0.76 -3.77 -12.50
CA ILE A 367 1.70 -4.85 -12.19
C ILE A 367 2.92 -4.83 -13.11
N ASN A 368 4.06 -5.30 -12.58
CA ASN A 368 5.19 -5.73 -13.39
C ASN A 368 5.05 -7.23 -13.65
N VAL A 369 5.08 -7.65 -14.91
CA VAL A 369 4.88 -9.07 -15.29
C VAL A 369 5.91 -10.04 -14.69
N HIS A 370 7.04 -9.52 -14.20
CA HIS A 370 8.09 -10.30 -13.54
C HIS A 370 7.93 -10.36 -12.02
N ASP A 371 6.95 -9.63 -11.45
CA ASP A 371 6.63 -9.67 -10.03
C ASP A 371 5.86 -10.95 -9.67
N LYS A 372 6.22 -11.57 -8.54
CA LYS A 372 5.57 -12.78 -8.04
C LYS A 372 4.39 -12.51 -7.10
N VAL A 373 4.31 -11.33 -6.48
CA VAL A 373 3.24 -10.99 -5.54
C VAL A 373 1.85 -11.08 -6.19
N PRO A 374 1.61 -10.56 -7.40
CA PRO A 374 0.30 -10.70 -8.04
C PRO A 374 -0.07 -12.16 -8.39
N THR A 375 0.86 -13.11 -8.30
CA THR A 375 0.56 -14.52 -8.59
C THR A 375 0.06 -15.30 -7.38
N VAL A 376 0.09 -14.72 -6.18
CA VAL A 376 -0.33 -15.36 -4.93
C VAL A 376 -1.51 -14.61 -4.30
N PRO A 377 -2.25 -15.23 -3.36
CA PRO A 377 -2.37 -16.67 -3.14
C PRO A 377 -3.01 -17.39 -4.34
N GLY A 378 -3.08 -18.71 -4.28
CA GLY A 378 -3.76 -19.49 -5.33
C GLY A 378 -2.89 -19.77 -6.57
N ILE A 379 -1.58 -20.06 -6.41
CA ILE A 379 -0.68 -20.37 -7.55
C ILE A 379 -1.22 -21.57 -8.36
N LEU A 380 -1.76 -22.56 -7.69
CA LEU A 380 -2.30 -23.79 -8.31
C LEU A 380 -3.82 -23.74 -8.53
N ALA A 381 -4.50 -22.80 -7.88
CA ALA A 381 -5.95 -22.69 -7.88
C ALA A 381 -6.37 -21.23 -8.12
N ASN A 382 -6.54 -20.85 -9.38
CA ASN A 382 -6.90 -19.48 -9.78
C ASN A 382 -7.77 -19.45 -11.04
N GLU A 383 -8.30 -18.27 -11.35
CA GLU A 383 -9.21 -17.98 -12.47
C GLU A 383 -8.70 -18.37 -13.88
N LYS A 384 -7.40 -18.59 -14.04
CA LYS A 384 -6.80 -18.97 -15.34
C LYS A 384 -6.96 -20.44 -15.67
N LEU A 385 -7.38 -21.28 -14.72
CA LEU A 385 -7.56 -22.73 -14.92
C LEU A 385 -9.03 -23.04 -15.27
N GLN A 386 -9.35 -23.13 -16.55
CA GLN A 386 -10.71 -23.41 -17.06
C GLN A 386 -11.38 -24.65 -16.44
N PHE A 387 -10.61 -25.64 -15.99
CA PHE A 387 -11.11 -26.83 -15.32
C PHE A 387 -11.67 -26.56 -13.91
N GLN A 388 -11.21 -25.52 -13.25
CA GLN A 388 -11.66 -25.18 -11.89
C GLN A 388 -13.07 -24.60 -11.87
N LYS A 389 -13.46 -23.80 -12.85
CA LYS A 389 -14.83 -23.32 -12.95
C LYS A 389 -15.83 -24.47 -12.96
N TYR A 390 -15.48 -25.56 -13.65
CA TYR A 390 -16.29 -26.80 -13.67
C TYR A 390 -16.32 -27.52 -12.31
N LEU A 391 -15.22 -27.51 -11.55
CA LEU A 391 -15.15 -28.11 -10.23
C LEU A 391 -15.87 -27.25 -9.17
N GLU A 392 -15.82 -25.94 -9.26
CA GLU A 392 -16.53 -25.02 -8.38
C GLU A 392 -18.03 -25.14 -8.56
N ASP A 393 -18.52 -25.16 -9.82
CA ASP A 393 -19.94 -25.35 -10.15
C ASP A 393 -20.44 -26.74 -9.75
N ALA A 394 -19.58 -27.77 -9.85
CA ALA A 394 -19.97 -29.15 -9.54
C ALA A 394 -19.87 -29.52 -8.07
N THR A 395 -19.01 -28.88 -7.30
CA THR A 395 -18.68 -29.29 -5.91
C THR A 395 -19.02 -28.26 -4.85
N ASN A 396 -19.44 -27.05 -5.22
CA ASN A 396 -19.61 -25.91 -4.31
C ASN A 396 -18.33 -25.62 -3.48
N PHE A 397 -17.16 -25.89 -4.03
CA PHE A 397 -15.87 -25.87 -3.35
C PHE A 397 -15.12 -24.58 -3.71
N PRO A 398 -15.18 -23.53 -2.91
CA PRO A 398 -14.68 -22.19 -3.24
C PRO A 398 -13.20 -22.07 -2.86
N TRP A 399 -12.31 -22.75 -3.58
CA TRP A 399 -10.86 -22.77 -3.28
C TRP A 399 -10.03 -21.97 -4.28
N SER A 400 -10.65 -21.40 -5.31
CA SER A 400 -9.91 -20.61 -6.28
C SER A 400 -9.93 -19.13 -5.92
N TYR A 401 -8.74 -18.52 -5.95
CA TYR A 401 -8.60 -17.09 -5.84
C TYR A 401 -8.78 -16.41 -7.19
N ALA A 402 -9.43 -15.26 -7.21
CA ALA A 402 -9.63 -14.45 -8.40
C ALA A 402 -9.14 -13.00 -8.18
N HIS A 403 -8.60 -12.41 -9.24
CA HIS A 403 -8.32 -10.99 -9.26
C HIS A 403 -9.58 -10.17 -9.54
N VAL A 404 -9.73 -9.07 -8.84
CA VAL A 404 -10.76 -8.06 -9.09
C VAL A 404 -10.21 -7.00 -10.04
N GLY A 405 -11.02 -6.57 -11.01
CA GLY A 405 -10.75 -5.40 -11.85
C GLY A 405 -9.86 -5.65 -13.07
N VAL A 406 -9.42 -4.56 -13.67
CA VAL A 406 -8.67 -4.48 -14.93
C VAL A 406 -7.16 -4.45 -14.65
N GLU A 407 -6.36 -5.11 -15.49
CA GLU A 407 -4.92 -5.22 -15.35
C GLU A 407 -4.18 -4.31 -16.33
N LEU A 408 -3.32 -3.45 -15.82
CA LEU A 408 -2.26 -2.78 -16.57
C LEU A 408 -0.95 -3.55 -16.32
N ALA A 409 -0.59 -4.40 -17.28
CA ALA A 409 0.62 -5.23 -17.24
C ALA A 409 1.81 -4.50 -17.87
N LEU A 410 2.81 -4.19 -17.08
CA LEU A 410 4.03 -3.49 -17.48
C LEU A 410 5.22 -4.45 -17.44
N ASP A 411 6.20 -4.25 -18.33
CA ASP A 411 7.43 -5.04 -18.35
C ASP A 411 8.64 -4.13 -18.16
N HIS A 412 9.36 -4.32 -17.05
CA HIS A 412 10.56 -3.52 -16.76
C HIS A 412 11.69 -3.69 -17.79
N LYS A 413 11.67 -4.76 -18.59
CA LYS A 413 12.66 -4.97 -19.64
C LYS A 413 12.52 -4.01 -20.83
N HIS A 414 11.37 -3.38 -20.96
CA HIS A 414 11.18 -2.35 -21.99
C HIS A 414 11.81 -1.00 -21.59
N SER A 415 12.08 -0.79 -20.29
CA SER A 415 12.76 0.43 -19.85
C SER A 415 14.25 0.43 -20.20
N PRO A 416 14.74 1.44 -20.93
CA PRO A 416 16.17 1.56 -21.22
C PRO A 416 17.00 1.85 -19.96
N PHE A 417 16.36 2.31 -18.88
CA PHE A 417 17.01 2.74 -17.64
C PHE A 417 17.28 1.58 -16.67
N LEU A 418 16.49 0.48 -16.73
CA LEU A 418 16.51 -0.58 -15.73
C LEU A 418 17.43 -1.74 -16.10
N LYS A 419 17.99 -2.39 -15.08
CA LYS A 419 18.77 -3.64 -15.22
C LYS A 419 17.85 -4.82 -15.48
N ASP A 420 18.28 -5.77 -16.30
CA ASP A 420 17.68 -7.12 -16.31
C ASP A 420 18.19 -7.88 -15.07
N THR A 421 17.39 -7.95 -14.04
CA THR A 421 17.71 -8.58 -12.76
C THR A 421 16.73 -9.69 -12.42
N LYS A 422 17.23 -10.69 -11.66
CA LYS A 422 16.39 -11.75 -11.06
C LYS A 422 15.99 -11.42 -9.62
N ASP A 423 16.32 -10.23 -9.13
CA ASP A 423 15.92 -9.77 -7.81
C ASP A 423 14.41 -9.48 -7.78
N PHE A 424 13.68 -10.30 -7.05
CA PHE A 424 12.22 -10.13 -6.89
C PHE A 424 11.86 -8.82 -6.18
N GLY A 425 12.73 -8.32 -5.29
CA GLY A 425 12.53 -7.04 -4.62
C GLY A 425 12.54 -5.87 -5.59
N CYS A 426 13.40 -5.92 -6.61
CA CYS A 426 13.42 -4.93 -7.69
C CYS A 426 12.14 -4.98 -8.52
N ALA A 427 11.71 -6.19 -8.93
CA ALA A 427 10.49 -6.35 -9.73
C ALA A 427 9.21 -5.94 -8.97
N HIS A 428 9.21 -6.00 -7.64
CA HIS A 428 8.11 -5.62 -6.75
C HIS A 428 8.23 -4.19 -6.20
N ASN A 429 9.16 -3.39 -6.69
CA ASN A 429 9.38 -2.03 -6.20
C ASN A 429 8.34 -1.06 -6.75
N LEU A 430 7.64 -0.34 -5.86
CA LEU A 430 6.61 0.64 -6.24
C LEU A 430 7.19 1.80 -7.06
N GLU A 431 8.37 2.33 -6.67
CA GLU A 431 9.01 3.42 -7.44
C GLU A 431 9.39 2.96 -8.87
N ALA A 432 9.76 1.68 -9.03
CA ALA A 432 9.97 1.10 -10.36
C ALA A 432 8.65 0.97 -11.15
N LEU A 433 7.54 0.58 -10.50
CA LEU A 433 6.23 0.56 -11.16
C LEU A 433 5.81 1.96 -11.63
N LEU A 434 6.01 2.99 -10.81
CA LEU A 434 5.68 4.37 -11.19
C LEU A 434 6.56 4.87 -12.33
N HIS A 435 7.84 4.50 -12.36
CA HIS A 435 8.73 4.74 -13.49
C HIS A 435 8.24 4.03 -14.76
N LEU A 436 7.75 2.80 -14.64
CA LEU A 436 7.19 2.07 -15.79
C LEU A 436 5.91 2.70 -16.31
N VAL A 437 5.04 3.20 -15.44
CA VAL A 437 3.82 3.93 -15.83
C VAL A 437 4.19 5.22 -16.57
N ASP A 438 5.19 5.95 -16.07
CA ASP A 438 5.68 7.18 -16.70
C ASP A 438 6.20 6.95 -18.13
N GLY A 439 6.88 5.83 -18.35
CA GLY A 439 7.47 5.50 -19.64
C GLY A 439 6.58 4.70 -20.59
N TYR A 440 5.40 4.23 -20.15
CA TYR A 440 4.52 3.39 -20.98
C TYR A 440 3.53 4.21 -21.79
N HIS A 441 3.55 4.06 -23.11
CA HIS A 441 2.64 4.73 -24.06
C HIS A 441 1.67 3.78 -24.77
N GLY A 442 1.87 2.47 -24.61
CA GLY A 442 1.09 1.41 -25.26
C GLY A 442 1.98 0.19 -25.53
N LYS A 443 1.38 -0.95 -25.90
CA LYS A 443 2.08 -2.23 -26.05
C LYS A 443 3.22 -2.18 -27.06
N ASP A 444 3.02 -1.52 -28.18
CA ASP A 444 3.97 -1.47 -29.29
C ASP A 444 4.67 -0.09 -29.40
N LYS A 445 4.51 0.74 -28.38
CA LYS A 445 5.12 2.07 -28.34
C LYS A 445 6.49 2.05 -27.66
N ARG A 446 7.36 2.98 -28.07
CA ARG A 446 8.66 3.19 -27.44
C ARG A 446 8.48 3.65 -26.00
N PHE A 447 9.37 3.22 -25.11
CA PHE A 447 9.42 3.67 -23.72
C PHE A 447 10.06 5.07 -23.67
N VAL A 448 9.32 6.10 -23.27
CA VAL A 448 9.76 7.48 -23.09
C VAL A 448 9.11 8.08 -21.85
N LEU A 449 9.88 8.78 -21.01
CA LEU A 449 9.33 9.35 -19.76
C LEU A 449 8.46 10.59 -20.07
N ALA A 450 7.14 10.43 -19.95
CA ALA A 450 6.17 11.49 -20.27
C ALA A 450 6.11 12.60 -19.20
N MET A 451 6.23 12.25 -17.92
CA MET A 451 6.19 13.21 -16.82
C MET A 451 7.59 13.57 -16.31
N LYS A 452 8.63 12.99 -16.89
CA LYS A 452 10.04 13.22 -16.51
C LYS A 452 10.29 12.98 -15.02
N ARG A 453 9.62 11.95 -14.46
CA ARG A 453 9.76 11.58 -13.05
C ARG A 453 11.21 11.17 -12.76
N ASP A 454 11.79 11.68 -11.67
CA ASP A 454 13.20 11.45 -11.34
C ASP A 454 13.52 9.94 -11.25
N ILE A 455 14.35 9.45 -12.17
CA ILE A 455 14.76 8.04 -12.23
C ILE A 455 15.51 7.59 -10.97
N ALA A 456 16.14 8.52 -10.24
CA ALA A 456 16.84 8.21 -8.99
C ALA A 456 15.94 7.54 -7.95
N LEU A 457 14.63 7.83 -7.98
CA LEU A 457 13.64 7.24 -7.08
C LEU A 457 13.60 5.71 -7.18
N VAL A 458 13.87 5.14 -8.36
CA VAL A 458 13.92 3.68 -8.57
C VAL A 458 14.93 3.01 -7.63
N ASN A 459 16.10 3.63 -7.43
CA ASN A 459 17.15 3.10 -6.56
C ASN A 459 17.00 3.49 -5.07
N LYS A 460 15.91 4.14 -4.70
CA LYS A 460 15.64 4.59 -3.33
C LYS A 460 15.76 3.46 -2.29
N CYS A 461 15.20 2.28 -2.60
CA CYS A 461 15.18 1.12 -1.71
C CYS A 461 15.74 -0.16 -2.34
N CYS A 462 16.31 -0.11 -3.54
CA CYS A 462 16.86 -1.27 -4.26
C CYS A 462 18.05 -0.89 -5.14
N ASP A 463 18.56 -1.83 -5.92
CA ASP A 463 19.61 -1.66 -6.94
C ASP A 463 19.07 -2.06 -8.31
N PHE A 464 18.27 -1.21 -8.94
CA PHE A 464 17.57 -1.54 -10.17
C PHE A 464 17.98 -0.69 -11.39
N LEU A 465 18.45 0.55 -11.18
CA LEU A 465 18.97 1.38 -12.27
C LEU A 465 20.30 0.85 -12.79
N LYS A 466 20.53 0.98 -14.09
CA LYS A 466 21.84 0.72 -14.70
C LYS A 466 22.90 1.63 -14.10
N SER A 467 24.12 1.10 -13.97
CA SER A 467 25.22 1.80 -13.28
C SER A 467 25.71 3.06 -14.00
N GLU A 468 25.44 3.18 -15.31
CA GLU A 468 25.79 4.33 -16.14
C GLU A 468 25.12 5.64 -15.70
N TYR A 469 23.96 5.54 -15.03
CA TYR A 469 23.25 6.73 -14.49
C TYR A 469 23.86 7.26 -13.20
N GLY A 470 24.79 6.55 -12.58
CA GLY A 470 25.56 7.02 -11.42
C GLY A 470 24.74 7.18 -10.11
N VAL A 471 23.52 6.65 -10.08
CA VAL A 471 22.66 6.69 -8.87
C VAL A 471 23.05 5.55 -7.94
N PRO A 472 23.45 5.82 -6.69
CA PRO A 472 23.80 4.76 -5.75
C PRO A 472 22.58 3.91 -5.37
N PRO A 473 22.73 2.58 -5.19
CA PRO A 473 21.65 1.73 -4.71
C PRO A 473 21.30 2.02 -3.26
N HIS A 474 20.03 1.78 -2.88
CA HIS A 474 19.52 1.93 -1.51
C HIS A 474 19.86 3.29 -0.87
N TRP A 475 19.76 4.38 -1.64
CA TRP A 475 20.21 5.71 -1.20
C TRP A 475 19.30 6.36 -0.16
N ARG A 476 18.14 5.79 0.13
CA ARG A 476 17.20 6.34 1.13
C ARG A 476 17.88 6.54 2.47
N GLN A 477 17.73 7.74 3.01
CA GLN A 477 18.15 8.10 4.35
C GLN A 477 16.90 8.33 5.22
N ASP A 478 16.87 7.74 6.42
CA ASP A 478 15.74 7.93 7.34
C ASP A 478 16.01 9.15 8.22
N GLU A 479 15.11 10.14 8.15
CA GLU A 479 15.13 11.27 9.07
C GLU A 479 15.02 10.78 10.52
N ASN A 480 15.73 11.46 11.42
CA ASN A 480 15.77 11.17 12.86
C ASN A 480 16.40 9.82 13.25
N LYS A 481 17.13 9.19 12.37
CA LYS A 481 17.86 7.95 12.66
C LYS A 481 19.21 8.21 13.34
N GLY A 482 19.66 9.35 13.54
CA GLY A 482 20.96 9.64 14.15
C GLY A 482 20.83 10.13 15.60
N MET A 483 21.91 9.97 16.38
CA MET A 483 22.07 10.64 17.65
C MET A 483 22.54 12.08 17.42
N VAL A 484 22.03 13.00 18.19
CA VAL A 484 22.45 14.42 18.20
C VAL A 484 23.08 14.77 19.54
N ARG A 485 24.00 15.72 19.53
CA ARG A 485 24.62 16.20 20.76
C ARG A 485 23.76 17.31 21.38
N ASN A 486 23.32 17.11 22.62
CA ASN A 486 22.50 18.09 23.33
C ASN A 486 23.37 19.23 23.91
N SER A 487 22.73 20.22 24.58
CA SER A 487 23.39 21.35 25.23
C SER A 487 24.42 20.94 26.29
N ASP A 488 24.21 19.80 26.94
CA ASP A 488 25.10 19.26 27.99
C ASP A 488 26.27 18.47 27.40
N GLY A 489 26.41 18.44 26.08
CA GLY A 489 27.46 17.72 25.39
C GLY A 489 27.25 16.21 25.32
N LYS A 490 26.06 15.69 25.68
CA LYS A 490 25.70 14.26 25.62
C LYS A 490 25.05 13.93 24.30
N TRP A 491 25.33 12.74 23.78
CA TRP A 491 24.65 12.19 22.63
C TRP A 491 23.30 11.62 23.03
N VAL A 492 22.23 12.13 22.44
CA VAL A 492 20.84 11.74 22.70
C VAL A 492 20.11 11.48 21.40
N LEU A 493 19.13 10.56 21.41
CA LEU A 493 18.21 10.40 20.30
C LEU A 493 17.20 11.56 20.34
N PRO A 494 17.01 12.32 19.24
CA PRO A 494 16.05 13.41 19.19
C PRO A 494 14.64 12.93 19.54
N GLU A 495 13.90 13.74 20.30
CA GLU A 495 12.49 13.47 20.55
C GLU A 495 11.67 13.88 19.34
N ARG A 496 10.69 13.03 18.99
CA ARG A 496 9.68 13.34 17.98
C ARG A 496 8.49 14.09 18.59
N PRO A 497 7.72 14.80 17.77
CA PRO A 497 6.41 15.30 18.18
C PRO A 497 5.55 14.18 18.78
N ARG A 498 4.61 14.56 19.63
CA ARG A 498 3.66 13.62 20.22
C ARG A 498 2.85 12.93 19.11
N LEU A 499 2.67 11.62 19.23
CA LEU A 499 1.81 10.87 18.33
C LEU A 499 0.37 11.38 18.43
N GLU A 500 -0.31 11.44 17.29
CA GLU A 500 -1.72 11.75 17.24
C GLU A 500 -2.51 10.58 17.81
N ALA A 501 -3.41 10.88 18.74
CA ALA A 501 -4.36 9.90 19.24
C ALA A 501 -5.68 10.03 18.47
N HIS A 502 -6.31 8.88 18.21
CA HIS A 502 -7.71 8.87 17.73
C HIS A 502 -8.62 9.52 18.77
N ARG A 503 -9.74 10.04 18.29
CA ARG A 503 -10.88 10.45 19.12
C ARG A 503 -11.88 9.30 19.15
N PRO A 504 -11.84 8.40 20.17
CA PRO A 504 -12.68 7.20 20.21
C PRO A 504 -14.18 7.53 20.18
N GLU A 505 -14.58 8.69 20.76
CA GLU A 505 -15.95 9.16 20.83
C GLU A 505 -16.53 9.44 19.43
N ASP A 506 -15.72 10.07 18.56
CA ASP A 506 -16.13 10.38 17.18
C ASP A 506 -16.32 9.07 16.39
N THR A 507 -15.41 8.13 16.53
CA THR A 507 -15.49 6.81 15.88
C THR A 507 -16.75 6.07 16.32
N ALA A 508 -16.99 5.97 17.63
CA ALA A 508 -18.18 5.31 18.18
C ALA A 508 -19.49 5.97 17.72
N HIS A 509 -19.52 7.31 17.62
CA HIS A 509 -20.70 8.05 17.16
C HIS A 509 -21.05 7.70 15.69
N HIS A 510 -20.07 7.75 14.80
CA HIS A 510 -20.30 7.46 13.38
C HIS A 510 -20.62 5.98 13.13
N LEU A 511 -19.99 5.05 13.84
CA LEU A 511 -20.32 3.62 13.77
C LEU A 511 -21.78 3.37 14.18
N LYS A 512 -22.29 4.01 15.24
CA LYS A 512 -23.70 3.90 15.64
C LYS A 512 -24.66 4.36 14.54
N LYS A 513 -24.31 5.38 13.75
CA LYS A 513 -25.13 5.84 12.62
C LYS A 513 -25.16 4.81 11.49
N ILE A 514 -24.02 4.19 11.18
CA ILE A 514 -23.93 3.12 10.17
C ILE A 514 -24.85 1.95 10.57
N LEU A 515 -24.75 1.49 11.81
CA LEU A 515 -25.56 0.39 12.33
C LEU A 515 -27.06 0.65 12.31
N LYS A 516 -27.50 1.88 12.65
CA LYS A 516 -28.91 2.26 12.60
C LYS A 516 -29.47 2.20 11.17
N ARG A 517 -28.66 2.53 10.17
CA ARG A 517 -29.09 2.52 8.77
C ARG A 517 -29.26 1.08 8.27
N ALA A 518 -28.34 0.19 8.58
CA ALA A 518 -28.42 -1.23 8.23
C ALA A 518 -29.67 -1.92 8.81
N THR A 519 -30.11 -1.52 10.02
CA THR A 519 -31.33 -2.06 10.65
C THR A 519 -32.62 -1.51 10.07
N THR A 520 -32.62 -0.35 9.41
CA THR A 520 -33.82 0.24 8.79
C THR A 520 -34.04 -0.24 7.36
N THR A 521 -33.00 -0.63 6.65
CA THR A 521 -33.08 -1.15 5.28
C THR A 521 -33.37 -2.65 5.23
N ASN A 522 -32.91 -3.42 6.21
CA ASN A 522 -33.13 -4.86 6.31
C ASN A 522 -33.96 -5.16 7.54
N GLY A 523 -35.24 -5.54 7.36
CA GLY A 523 -36.21 -5.80 8.44
C GLY A 523 -35.88 -6.95 9.40
N SER A 524 -34.61 -7.26 9.65
CA SER A 524 -34.12 -8.18 10.70
C SER A 524 -32.69 -7.82 11.07
N PRO A 525 -32.37 -7.58 12.34
CA PRO A 525 -31.01 -7.26 12.78
C PRO A 525 -30.19 -8.55 12.92
N GLN A 526 -29.29 -8.80 11.99
CA GLN A 526 -28.15 -9.69 12.27
C GLN A 526 -26.97 -8.86 12.80
N LEU A 527 -26.97 -8.61 14.07
CA LEU A 527 -25.89 -8.02 14.87
C LEU A 527 -24.82 -9.10 15.15
N GLY A 528 -24.02 -9.42 14.18
CA GLY A 528 -22.94 -10.34 14.38
C GLY A 528 -21.72 -9.98 13.57
N ALA A 529 -20.96 -9.01 14.02
CA ALA A 529 -19.59 -8.75 13.59
C ALA A 529 -19.30 -7.30 13.14
N ILE A 530 -19.51 -6.37 14.01
CA ILE A 530 -18.69 -5.14 14.01
C ILE A 530 -17.79 -5.18 15.22
#